data_af40a5ed5ef22f66a7df9a9203b70494
#
_entry.id   af40a5ed5ef22f66a7df9a9203b70494
#
_cell.length_a   1.000
_cell.length_b   1.000
_cell.length_c   1.000
_cell.angle_alpha   90.00
_cell.angle_beta   90.00
_cell.angle_gamma   90.00
#
_symmetry.space_group_name_H-M   'P 1'
#
loop_
_entity.id
_entity.type
_entity.pdbx_description
1 polymer ?
#
loop_
_entity_poly.entity_id
_entity_poly.type
_entity_poly.pdbx_seq_one_letter_code
_entity_poly.pdbx_strand_id
1 'polypeptide(L)'
;MIARLLCLLLLVLSFTVSTLAQPGSGKLKITYSKNIETYFLAELLSVDYRTKNKDWEAFKRRECAAYQPIVNAAIDELKHLESDDIALKTALLNDTLMSYGLGNDALMAPLLYHNEFPNKGYRAAYTLRSTSLNEQRQAEVNTLIRRYIEELNNFYRTKNVGAFFEKHERFYKGASNEVAQYVNDNMTTAMEQFYGQKKLGYVVLVSPMMMWPIEDNEGRGIGATVTLPKGDIVYEIMSPYVKVSAADVVEKQKLFGFDYKPRAEALTIHEFGHSFVNSDVDKFSARITRSDTLFTDTLKKVMASKGVASWQVYIIESLVRLGEIRVAERQHDKPRAELLRKYHTNQEHFIFLPLLESSLKTYEKNRKKYPTFSTFIPDLLDVVERKDKAFVEAQLPKS
;
A
#
# COMPACT_ATOMS: atom_id res chain seq x y z
N MET A 1 -47.97 61.40 -14.49
CA MET A 1 -47.73 60.00 -14.96
C MET A 1 -46.26 59.75 -15.00
N ILE A 2 -45.68 59.24 -13.91
CA ILE A 2 -44.26 58.90 -13.81
C ILE A 2 -44.21 57.55 -13.15
N ALA A 3 -43.84 56.55 -13.93
CA ALA A 3 -43.61 55.17 -13.45
C ALA A 3 -42.26 55.11 -12.71
N ARG A 4 -42.27 54.71 -11.46
CA ARG A 4 -41.06 54.42 -10.69
C ARG A 4 -40.65 52.97 -10.92
N LEU A 5 -39.50 52.77 -11.53
CA LEU A 5 -38.83 51.49 -11.70
C LEU A 5 -38.08 51.17 -10.40
N LEU A 6 -38.50 50.13 -9.70
CA LEU A 6 -37.82 49.61 -8.53
C LEU A 6 -36.82 48.55 -8.98
N CYS A 7 -35.52 48.86 -8.97
CA CYS A 7 -34.45 47.86 -9.13
C CYS A 7 -34.26 47.09 -7.83
N LEU A 8 -34.68 45.83 -7.81
CA LEU A 8 -34.32 44.87 -6.77
C LEU A 8 -32.92 44.30 -7.08
N LEU A 9 -31.95 44.73 -6.30
CA LEU A 9 -30.60 44.09 -6.29
C LEU A 9 -30.70 42.76 -5.50
N LEU A 10 -30.77 41.66 -6.21
CA LEU A 10 -30.57 40.32 -5.65
C LEU A 10 -29.07 40.09 -5.46
N LEU A 11 -28.59 40.23 -4.23
CA LEU A 11 -27.28 39.77 -3.83
C LEU A 11 -27.31 38.22 -3.77
N VAL A 12 -26.82 37.58 -4.82
CA VAL A 12 -26.56 36.15 -4.84
C VAL A 12 -25.25 35.92 -4.07
N LEU A 13 -25.37 35.57 -2.80
CA LEU A 13 -24.25 35.01 -2.01
C LEU A 13 -23.91 33.64 -2.60
N SER A 14 -22.92 33.62 -3.44
CA SER A 14 -22.30 32.37 -3.92
C SER A 14 -21.56 31.70 -2.75
N PHE A 15 -22.25 30.84 -2.02
CA PHE A 15 -21.58 29.86 -1.19
C PHE A 15 -20.81 28.92 -2.12
N THR A 16 -19.52 29.12 -2.26
CA THR A 16 -18.64 28.10 -2.79
C THR A 16 -18.59 26.96 -1.80
N VAL A 17 -19.58 26.07 -1.89
CA VAL A 17 -19.44 24.73 -1.33
C VAL A 17 -18.27 24.12 -2.12
N SER A 18 -17.13 23.97 -1.46
CA SER A 18 -16.05 23.13 -1.98
C SER A 18 -16.61 21.72 -2.09
N THR A 19 -17.23 21.44 -3.21
CA THR A 19 -17.59 20.08 -3.62
C THR A 19 -16.27 19.33 -3.66
N LEU A 20 -16.05 18.48 -2.66
CA LEU A 20 -15.14 17.36 -2.80
C LEU A 20 -15.46 16.75 -4.17
N ALA A 21 -14.53 16.89 -5.11
CA ALA A 21 -14.70 16.44 -6.47
C ALA A 21 -15.23 15.00 -6.41
N GLN A 22 -16.45 14.80 -6.88
CA GLN A 22 -16.89 13.45 -7.25
C GLN A 22 -15.84 12.94 -8.24
N PRO A 23 -15.37 11.70 -8.12
CA PRO A 23 -14.41 11.16 -9.07
C PRO A 23 -15.03 11.32 -10.45
N GLY A 24 -14.40 12.14 -11.29
CA GLY A 24 -14.66 12.15 -12.72
C GLY A 24 -14.51 10.73 -13.24
N SER A 25 -14.89 10.47 -14.48
CA SER A 25 -14.91 9.16 -15.13
C SER A 25 -13.62 8.31 -15.01
N GLY A 26 -12.54 8.84 -14.50
CA GLY A 26 -11.32 8.14 -14.06
C GLY A 26 -11.45 7.70 -12.61
N LYS A 27 -11.25 6.41 -12.35
CA LYS A 27 -11.32 5.85 -11.00
C LYS A 27 -10.03 6.02 -10.20
N LEU A 28 -8.94 6.38 -10.86
CA LEU A 28 -7.60 6.51 -10.28
C LEU A 28 -7.30 7.94 -9.85
N LYS A 29 -6.81 8.08 -8.62
CA LYS A 29 -6.30 9.34 -8.09
C LYS A 29 -4.86 9.12 -7.59
N ILE A 30 -3.96 10.07 -7.86
CA ILE A 30 -2.59 10.08 -7.34
C ILE A 30 -2.42 11.34 -6.51
N THR A 31 -2.03 11.18 -5.25
CA THR A 31 -1.94 12.28 -4.27
C THR A 31 -1.09 11.85 -3.07
N TYR A 32 -1.10 12.61 -1.98
CA TYR A 32 -0.58 12.20 -0.67
C TYR A 32 -1.69 12.28 0.39
N SER A 33 -1.46 11.74 1.58
CA SER A 33 -2.39 11.81 2.71
C SER A 33 -1.70 12.41 3.92
N LYS A 34 -2.32 13.42 4.53
CA LYS A 34 -1.80 14.03 5.75
C LYS A 34 -1.77 13.05 6.92
N ASN A 35 -2.72 12.10 6.99
CA ASN A 35 -2.76 11.08 8.02
C ASN A 35 -1.54 10.16 7.92
N ILE A 36 -1.25 9.68 6.70
CA ILE A 36 -0.14 8.77 6.43
C ILE A 36 1.19 9.48 6.65
N GLU A 37 1.36 10.67 6.10
CA GLU A 37 2.60 11.46 6.27
C GLU A 37 2.85 11.86 7.73
N THR A 38 1.79 12.16 8.50
CA THR A 38 1.92 12.45 9.95
C THR A 38 2.36 11.20 10.72
N TYR A 39 1.88 10.01 10.33
CA TYR A 39 2.33 8.76 10.94
C TYR A 39 3.82 8.50 10.65
N PHE A 40 4.25 8.65 9.40
CA PHE A 40 5.67 8.46 9.07
C PHE A 40 6.58 9.53 9.66
N LEU A 41 6.09 10.75 9.84
CA LEU A 41 6.79 11.76 10.65
C LEU A 41 6.94 11.29 12.10
N ALA A 42 5.87 10.80 12.72
CA ALA A 42 5.94 10.30 14.10
C ALA A 42 6.84 9.05 14.19
N GLU A 43 6.88 8.21 13.17
CA GLU A 43 7.82 7.07 13.07
C GLU A 43 9.28 7.56 12.99
N LEU A 44 9.58 8.59 12.19
CA LEU A 44 10.89 9.22 12.12
C LEU A 44 11.34 9.75 13.50
N LEU A 45 10.47 10.47 14.20
CA LEU A 45 10.75 11.00 15.54
C LEU A 45 10.91 9.89 16.59
N SER A 46 10.34 8.71 16.35
CA SER A 46 10.33 7.60 17.31
C SER A 46 11.60 6.74 17.31
N VAL A 47 12.49 6.92 16.35
CA VAL A 47 13.63 6.02 16.09
C VAL A 47 14.49 5.77 17.36
N ASP A 48 14.77 6.82 18.12
CA ASP A 48 15.63 6.72 19.31
C ASP A 48 14.95 6.04 20.51
N TYR A 49 13.62 5.93 20.49
CA TYR A 49 12.81 5.27 21.53
C TYR A 49 12.49 3.81 21.21
N ARG A 50 12.83 3.31 20.00
CA ARG A 50 12.55 1.93 19.58
C ARG A 50 13.38 0.94 20.38
N THR A 51 12.75 -0.15 20.79
CA THR A 51 13.42 -1.28 21.47
C THR A 51 13.54 -2.50 20.53
N LYS A 52 12.63 -2.61 19.56
CA LYS A 52 12.68 -3.62 18.51
C LYS A 52 13.32 -3.06 17.25
N ASN A 53 14.21 -3.84 16.65
CA ASN A 53 14.92 -3.47 15.41
C ASN A 53 15.63 -2.10 15.46
N LYS A 54 16.09 -1.67 16.62
CA LYS A 54 16.67 -0.34 16.85
C LYS A 54 17.77 0.00 15.83
N ASP A 55 18.69 -0.93 15.58
CA ASP A 55 19.81 -0.71 14.66
C ASP A 55 19.33 -0.53 13.23
N TRP A 56 18.31 -1.28 12.80
CA TRP A 56 17.69 -1.15 11.49
C TRP A 56 16.95 0.18 11.34
N GLU A 57 16.23 0.62 12.36
CA GLU A 57 15.53 1.91 12.34
C GLU A 57 16.51 3.08 12.26
N ALA A 58 17.60 3.02 13.03
CA ALA A 58 18.67 4.02 12.97
C ALA A 58 19.38 4.04 11.60
N PHE A 59 19.61 2.86 11.02
CA PHE A 59 20.16 2.74 9.67
C PHE A 59 19.21 3.38 8.64
N LYS A 60 17.91 3.04 8.66
CA LYS A 60 16.93 3.66 7.76
C LYS A 60 16.95 5.19 7.85
N ARG A 61 16.87 5.74 9.08
CA ARG A 61 16.89 7.20 9.28
C ARG A 61 18.11 7.84 8.63
N ARG A 62 19.30 7.28 8.83
CA ARG A 62 20.54 7.79 8.27
C ARG A 62 20.55 7.76 6.74
N GLU A 63 20.19 6.62 6.14
CA GLU A 63 20.17 6.46 4.68
C GLU A 63 19.12 7.36 4.04
N CYS A 64 17.92 7.42 4.61
CA CYS A 64 16.83 8.23 4.08
C CYS A 64 17.10 9.74 4.23
N ALA A 65 17.75 10.17 5.32
CA ALA A 65 18.18 11.57 5.46
C ALA A 65 19.13 12.03 4.35
N ALA A 66 19.93 11.11 3.79
CA ALA A 66 20.85 11.43 2.69
C ALA A 66 20.16 11.52 1.31
N TYR A 67 19.08 10.72 1.10
CA TYR A 67 18.51 10.50 -0.23
C TYR A 67 16.99 10.75 -0.33
N GLN A 68 16.36 11.18 0.74
CA GLN A 68 14.94 11.57 0.76
C GLN A 68 14.83 12.99 1.33
N PRO A 69 14.74 14.02 0.46
CA PRO A 69 14.79 15.43 0.89
C PRO A 69 13.76 15.82 1.94
N ILE A 70 12.54 15.24 1.90
CA ILE A 70 11.49 15.50 2.90
C ILE A 70 11.86 14.94 4.28
N VAL A 71 12.48 13.75 4.33
CA VAL A 71 12.97 13.18 5.62
C VAL A 71 14.05 14.06 6.21
N ASN A 72 15.00 14.51 5.39
CA ASN A 72 16.05 15.42 5.84
C ASN A 72 15.47 16.76 6.35
N ALA A 73 14.57 17.36 5.59
CA ALA A 73 13.90 18.60 5.99
C ALA A 73 13.12 18.43 7.32
N ALA A 74 12.45 17.30 7.52
CA ALA A 74 11.75 17.01 8.77
C ALA A 74 12.70 16.89 9.97
N ILE A 75 13.86 16.25 9.81
CA ILE A 75 14.91 16.16 10.83
C ILE A 75 15.37 17.56 11.23
N ASP A 76 15.60 18.45 10.27
CA ASP A 76 16.12 19.79 10.52
C ASP A 76 15.03 20.72 11.12
N GLU A 77 13.86 20.77 10.49
CA GLU A 77 12.82 21.75 10.81
C GLU A 77 11.99 21.35 12.03
N LEU A 78 11.80 20.05 12.27
CA LEU A 78 10.95 19.52 13.32
C LEU A 78 11.74 18.88 14.47
N LYS A 79 13.04 19.12 14.55
CA LYS A 79 13.94 18.63 15.63
C LYS A 79 13.39 18.90 17.04
N HIS A 80 12.72 20.04 17.23
CA HIS A 80 12.12 20.40 18.50
C HIS A 80 10.97 19.47 18.94
N LEU A 81 10.47 18.59 18.06
CA LEU A 81 9.43 17.58 18.33
C LEU A 81 10.01 16.21 18.69
N GLU A 82 11.33 16.00 18.65
CA GLU A 82 11.96 14.71 18.99
C GLU A 82 11.66 14.25 20.42
N SER A 83 11.44 15.18 21.35
CA SER A 83 11.07 14.90 22.75
C SER A 83 9.55 14.89 22.99
N ASP A 84 8.72 14.99 21.96
CA ASP A 84 7.28 14.95 22.11
C ASP A 84 6.79 13.55 22.49
N ASP A 85 5.73 13.49 23.27
CA ASP A 85 5.08 12.25 23.71
C ASP A 85 4.72 11.32 22.54
N ILE A 86 4.40 11.88 21.36
CA ILE A 86 4.03 11.09 20.18
C ILE A 86 5.19 10.19 19.72
N ALA A 87 6.44 10.63 19.85
CA ALA A 87 7.61 9.84 19.49
C ALA A 87 7.69 8.55 20.32
N LEU A 88 7.59 8.67 21.66
CA LEU A 88 7.56 7.51 22.55
C LEU A 88 6.35 6.61 22.29
N LYS A 89 5.15 7.18 22.14
CA LYS A 89 3.92 6.43 21.88
C LYS A 89 3.98 5.66 20.56
N THR A 90 4.58 6.26 19.53
CA THR A 90 4.78 5.59 18.24
C THR A 90 5.75 4.41 18.34
N ALA A 91 6.86 4.59 19.07
CA ALA A 91 7.79 3.50 19.34
C ALA A 91 7.10 2.34 20.07
N LEU A 92 6.39 2.62 21.15
CA LEU A 92 5.67 1.62 21.94
C LEU A 92 4.60 0.89 21.11
N LEU A 93 3.83 1.63 20.29
CA LEU A 93 2.84 1.04 19.40
C LEU A 93 3.50 0.08 18.40
N ASN A 94 4.52 0.54 17.67
CA ASN A 94 5.19 -0.27 16.67
C ASN A 94 5.86 -1.51 17.30
N ASP A 95 6.53 -1.36 18.45
CA ASP A 95 7.14 -2.49 19.16
C ASP A 95 6.08 -3.49 19.67
N THR A 96 4.89 -2.99 20.06
CA THR A 96 3.75 -3.83 20.46
C THR A 96 3.19 -4.60 19.26
N LEU A 97 2.95 -3.92 18.12
CA LEU A 97 2.47 -4.57 16.90
C LEU A 97 3.44 -5.66 16.45
N MET A 98 4.75 -5.38 16.44
CA MET A 98 5.77 -6.37 16.11
C MET A 98 5.76 -7.57 17.05
N SER A 99 5.51 -7.39 18.35
CA SER A 99 5.40 -8.49 19.30
C SER A 99 4.22 -9.42 19.02
N TYR A 100 3.22 -8.92 18.30
CA TYR A 100 2.06 -9.67 17.82
C TYR A 100 2.21 -10.19 16.38
N GLY A 101 3.39 -10.02 15.77
CA GLY A 101 3.65 -10.41 14.39
C GLY A 101 2.97 -9.51 13.36
N LEU A 102 2.67 -8.26 13.74
CA LEU A 102 2.10 -7.23 12.87
C LEU A 102 3.17 -6.17 12.55
N GLY A 103 3.20 -5.70 11.31
CA GLY A 103 4.01 -4.57 10.90
C GLY A 103 3.25 -3.23 11.04
N ASN A 104 3.91 -2.14 10.68
CA ASN A 104 3.29 -0.83 10.61
C ASN A 104 2.25 -0.69 9.48
N ASP A 105 2.24 -1.60 8.52
CA ASP A 105 1.20 -1.78 7.49
C ASP A 105 -0.19 -1.96 8.12
N ALA A 106 -0.29 -2.58 9.30
CA ALA A 106 -1.53 -2.72 10.05
C ALA A 106 -2.21 -1.37 10.41
N LEU A 107 -1.46 -0.27 10.38
CA LEU A 107 -1.96 1.08 10.65
C LEU A 107 -2.53 1.78 9.43
N MET A 108 -2.18 1.34 8.22
CA MET A 108 -2.52 2.09 7.00
C MET A 108 -4.03 2.15 6.76
N ALA A 109 -4.72 1.02 6.80
CA ALA A 109 -6.16 1.02 6.64
C ALA A 109 -6.89 1.84 7.73
N PRO A 110 -6.63 1.67 9.04
CA PRO A 110 -7.22 2.53 10.09
C PRO A 110 -7.01 4.02 9.87
N LEU A 111 -5.80 4.45 9.48
CA LEU A 111 -5.50 5.84 9.17
C LEU A 111 -6.31 6.36 7.97
N LEU A 112 -6.54 5.50 6.97
CA LEU A 112 -7.33 5.83 5.79
C LEU A 112 -8.84 5.79 6.04
N TYR A 113 -9.32 5.04 7.04
CA TYR A 113 -10.70 5.13 7.50
C TYR A 113 -10.98 6.39 8.30
N HIS A 114 -9.98 6.95 8.98
CA HIS A 114 -10.10 8.23 9.66
C HIS A 114 -10.27 9.38 8.64
N ASN A 115 -11.04 10.41 9.00
CA ASN A 115 -11.11 11.62 8.18
C ASN A 115 -9.71 12.26 8.08
N GLU A 116 -9.44 12.94 6.98
CA GLU A 116 -8.15 13.62 6.78
C GLU A 116 -7.90 14.65 7.89
N PHE A 117 -6.72 14.61 8.51
CA PHE A 117 -6.33 15.55 9.57
C PHE A 117 -6.39 17.00 9.06
N PRO A 118 -6.86 17.96 9.87
CA PRO A 118 -7.16 17.86 11.32
C PRO A 118 -8.59 17.42 11.68
N ASN A 119 -9.41 16.97 10.71
CA ASN A 119 -10.79 16.60 10.99
C ASN A 119 -10.83 15.36 11.90
N LYS A 120 -11.87 15.27 12.74
CA LYS A 120 -12.08 14.13 13.64
C LYS A 120 -13.03 13.10 13.02
N GLY A 121 -12.98 11.89 13.57
CA GLY A 121 -13.91 10.82 13.26
C GLY A 121 -13.52 10.02 12.02
N TYR A 122 -14.38 9.07 11.69
CA TYR A 122 -14.11 8.04 10.68
C TYR A 122 -15.15 8.08 9.57
N ARG A 123 -14.74 7.78 8.34
CA ARG A 123 -15.62 7.70 7.16
C ARG A 123 -16.56 6.50 7.20
N ALA A 124 -16.13 5.43 7.88
CA ALA A 124 -16.91 4.22 8.14
C ALA A 124 -16.34 3.50 9.36
N ALA A 125 -17.11 2.57 9.92
CA ALA A 125 -16.61 1.68 10.98
C ALA A 125 -15.48 0.81 10.44
N TYR A 126 -14.40 0.71 11.19
CA TYR A 126 -13.25 -0.13 10.86
C TYR A 126 -12.87 -1.02 12.04
N THR A 127 -12.52 -2.25 11.74
CA THR A 127 -11.95 -3.20 12.68
C THR A 127 -10.83 -3.95 11.97
N LEU A 128 -9.60 -3.81 12.46
CA LEU A 128 -8.49 -4.64 12.02
C LEU A 128 -8.83 -6.11 12.29
N ARG A 129 -8.64 -6.95 11.30
CA ARG A 129 -8.73 -8.40 11.42
C ARG A 129 -7.40 -9.01 10.99
N SER A 130 -6.85 -9.85 11.85
CA SER A 130 -5.65 -10.62 11.55
C SER A 130 -5.82 -12.06 11.99
N THR A 131 -5.49 -12.98 11.12
CA THR A 131 -5.53 -14.43 11.42
C THR A 131 -4.47 -14.86 12.43
N SER A 132 -3.45 -14.02 12.67
CA SER A 132 -2.42 -14.26 13.68
C SER A 132 -2.85 -13.93 15.10
N LEU A 133 -4.00 -13.24 15.27
CA LEU A 133 -4.50 -12.80 16.57
C LEU A 133 -5.76 -13.56 16.99
N ASN A 134 -5.84 -13.97 18.27
CA ASN A 134 -7.09 -14.39 18.86
C ASN A 134 -8.03 -13.19 19.10
N GLU A 135 -9.31 -13.44 19.39
CA GLU A 135 -10.33 -12.40 19.53
C GLU A 135 -9.99 -11.34 20.60
N GLN A 136 -9.45 -11.73 21.75
CA GLN A 136 -9.07 -10.83 22.81
C GLN A 136 -7.97 -9.88 22.36
N ARG A 137 -6.86 -10.42 21.83
CA ARG A 137 -5.72 -9.61 21.33
C ARG A 137 -6.15 -8.71 20.17
N GLN A 138 -7.05 -9.18 19.32
CA GLN A 138 -7.60 -8.40 18.24
C GLN A 138 -8.39 -7.18 18.75
N ALA A 139 -9.19 -7.34 19.81
CA ALA A 139 -9.91 -6.23 20.46
C ALA A 139 -8.94 -5.23 21.11
N GLU A 140 -7.91 -5.73 21.81
CA GLU A 140 -6.85 -4.92 22.41
C GLU A 140 -6.12 -4.08 21.37
N VAL A 141 -5.65 -4.70 20.26
CA VAL A 141 -4.95 -4.02 19.17
C VAL A 141 -5.84 -2.97 18.51
N ASN A 142 -7.10 -3.27 18.24
CA ASN A 142 -8.03 -2.29 17.67
C ASN A 142 -8.23 -1.07 18.58
N THR A 143 -8.31 -1.30 19.89
CA THR A 143 -8.45 -0.22 20.88
C THR A 143 -7.18 0.64 20.92
N LEU A 144 -6.01 0.01 20.93
CA LEU A 144 -4.70 0.67 20.92
C LEU A 144 -4.53 1.54 19.68
N ILE A 145 -4.78 0.99 18.49
CA ILE A 145 -4.66 1.70 17.21
C ILE A 145 -5.62 2.90 17.17
N ARG A 146 -6.87 2.71 17.56
CA ARG A 146 -7.86 3.80 17.56
C ARG A 146 -7.44 4.96 18.47
N ARG A 147 -7.01 4.64 19.68
CA ARG A 147 -6.50 5.64 20.62
C ARG A 147 -5.28 6.37 20.05
N TYR A 148 -4.35 5.63 19.47
CA TYR A 148 -3.15 6.22 18.88
C TYR A 148 -3.49 7.18 17.73
N ILE A 149 -4.44 6.85 16.85
CA ILE A 149 -4.84 7.74 15.74
C ILE A 149 -5.44 9.05 16.26
N GLU A 150 -6.22 9.02 17.34
CA GLU A 150 -6.74 10.24 17.96
C GLU A 150 -5.61 11.10 18.58
N GLU A 151 -4.62 10.46 19.20
CA GLU A 151 -3.42 11.12 19.71
C GLU A 151 -2.57 11.72 18.58
N LEU A 152 -2.42 11.00 17.48
CA LEU A 152 -1.71 11.46 16.28
C LEU A 152 -2.42 12.66 15.63
N ASN A 153 -3.74 12.65 15.54
CA ASN A 153 -4.51 13.81 15.06
C ASN A 153 -4.37 15.01 16.01
N ASN A 154 -4.33 14.77 17.34
CA ASN A 154 -4.08 15.84 18.30
C ASN A 154 -2.66 16.42 18.12
N PHE A 155 -1.65 15.58 17.94
CA PHE A 155 -0.28 15.99 17.62
C PHE A 155 -0.26 16.86 16.34
N TYR A 156 -0.88 16.40 15.26
CA TYR A 156 -1.00 17.18 14.03
C TYR A 156 -1.53 18.60 14.27
N ARG A 157 -2.61 18.72 15.07
CA ARG A 157 -3.27 20.00 15.34
C ARG A 157 -2.48 20.91 16.29
N THR A 158 -1.92 20.33 17.38
CA THR A 158 -1.32 21.14 18.47
C THR A 158 0.13 21.53 18.19
N LYS A 159 0.83 20.75 17.34
CA LYS A 159 2.24 20.99 16.99
C LYS A 159 2.42 21.62 15.63
N ASN A 160 1.33 22.09 15.02
CA ASN A 160 1.34 22.77 13.72
C ASN A 160 2.01 21.97 12.59
N VAL A 161 1.88 20.63 12.61
CA VAL A 161 2.47 19.73 11.61
C VAL A 161 1.95 20.05 10.22
N GLY A 162 0.71 20.54 10.11
CA GLY A 162 0.13 20.97 8.83
C GLY A 162 0.95 22.04 8.11
N ALA A 163 1.56 22.97 8.85
CA ALA A 163 2.40 24.01 8.25
C ALA A 163 3.65 23.45 7.54
N PHE A 164 4.22 22.36 8.07
CA PHE A 164 5.32 21.66 7.40
C PHE A 164 4.87 21.11 6.04
N PHE A 165 3.73 20.43 5.98
CA PHE A 165 3.21 19.89 4.71
C PHE A 165 2.81 20.99 3.72
N GLU A 166 2.23 22.09 4.20
CA GLU A 166 1.90 23.26 3.37
C GLU A 166 3.16 23.92 2.79
N LYS A 167 4.20 24.11 3.61
CA LYS A 167 5.49 24.64 3.17
C LYS A 167 6.10 23.78 2.05
N HIS A 168 5.99 22.45 2.16
CA HIS A 168 6.57 21.51 1.22
C HIS A 168 5.58 20.96 0.18
N GLU A 169 4.39 21.58 0.02
CA GLU A 169 3.34 21.13 -0.89
C GLU A 169 3.81 20.96 -2.32
N ARG A 170 4.73 21.82 -2.78
CA ARG A 170 5.34 21.72 -4.12
C ARG A 170 6.05 20.38 -4.31
N PHE A 171 6.76 19.88 -3.28
CA PHE A 171 7.46 18.60 -3.34
C PHE A 171 6.45 17.45 -3.46
N TYR A 172 5.40 17.42 -2.62
CA TYR A 172 4.35 16.42 -2.67
C TYR A 172 3.60 16.38 -4.00
N LYS A 173 3.31 17.56 -4.57
CA LYS A 173 2.73 17.68 -5.92
C LYS A 173 3.68 17.15 -6.99
N GLY A 174 4.97 17.47 -6.89
CA GLY A 174 6.00 16.96 -7.79
C GLY A 174 6.10 15.44 -7.75
N ALA A 175 6.15 14.84 -6.56
CA ALA A 175 6.15 13.40 -6.37
C ALA A 175 4.91 12.73 -6.98
N SER A 176 3.72 13.32 -6.76
CA SER A 176 2.49 12.83 -7.37
C SER A 176 2.52 12.90 -8.89
N ASN A 177 3.09 13.96 -9.46
CA ASN A 177 3.20 14.14 -10.90
C ASN A 177 4.20 13.16 -11.53
N GLU A 178 5.31 12.82 -10.85
CA GLU A 178 6.24 11.79 -11.32
C GLU A 178 5.54 10.44 -11.49
N VAL A 179 4.74 10.01 -10.51
CA VAL A 179 3.97 8.77 -10.60
C VAL A 179 2.87 8.85 -11.68
N ALA A 180 2.20 9.99 -11.80
CA ALA A 180 1.12 10.19 -12.76
C ALA A 180 1.53 10.09 -14.23
N GLN A 181 2.83 10.16 -14.52
CA GLN A 181 3.36 9.92 -15.86
C GLN A 181 3.21 8.46 -16.29
N TYR A 182 3.15 7.53 -15.33
CA TYR A 182 3.28 6.09 -15.58
C TYR A 182 2.04 5.30 -15.18
N VAL A 183 1.36 5.72 -14.12
CA VAL A 183 0.19 5.03 -13.57
C VAL A 183 -1.10 5.70 -14.05
N ASN A 184 -2.00 4.91 -14.67
CA ASN A 184 -3.20 5.45 -15.30
C ASN A 184 -4.39 4.48 -15.24
N ASP A 185 -5.59 4.96 -15.62
CA ASP A 185 -6.85 4.18 -15.58
C ASP A 185 -6.86 2.93 -16.48
N ASN A 186 -6.02 2.85 -17.51
CA ASN A 186 -5.92 1.64 -18.32
C ASN A 186 -5.42 0.45 -17.51
N MET A 187 -4.52 0.70 -16.55
CA MET A 187 -4.00 -0.31 -15.63
C MET A 187 -5.12 -0.87 -14.75
N THR A 188 -5.88 -0.01 -14.07
CA THR A 188 -6.99 -0.44 -13.20
C THR A 188 -8.10 -1.11 -13.98
N THR A 189 -8.36 -0.66 -15.22
CA THR A 189 -9.31 -1.30 -16.14
C THR A 189 -8.86 -2.72 -16.51
N ALA A 190 -7.58 -2.92 -16.83
CA ALA A 190 -7.04 -4.24 -17.14
C ALA A 190 -7.11 -5.19 -15.93
N MET A 191 -6.88 -4.66 -14.72
CA MET A 191 -7.04 -5.41 -13.47
C MET A 191 -8.50 -5.83 -13.25
N GLU A 192 -9.45 -4.90 -13.33
CA GLU A 192 -10.89 -5.21 -13.19
C GLU A 192 -11.38 -6.24 -14.21
N GLN A 193 -10.89 -6.17 -15.44
CA GLN A 193 -11.22 -7.15 -16.49
C GLN A 193 -10.64 -8.54 -16.18
N PHE A 194 -9.40 -8.59 -15.67
CA PHE A 194 -8.78 -9.87 -15.30
C PHE A 194 -9.47 -10.49 -14.10
N TYR A 195 -9.58 -9.75 -13.00
CA TYR A 195 -10.17 -10.25 -11.75
C TYR A 195 -11.70 -10.41 -11.82
N GLY A 196 -12.37 -9.75 -12.78
CA GLY A 196 -13.83 -9.78 -12.93
C GLY A 196 -14.59 -9.08 -11.81
N GLN A 197 -13.94 -8.16 -11.12
CA GLN A 197 -14.49 -7.37 -10.03
C GLN A 197 -14.24 -5.89 -10.28
N LYS A 198 -15.19 -5.04 -9.92
CA LYS A 198 -15.04 -3.59 -9.99
C LYS A 198 -14.83 -3.02 -8.59
N LYS A 199 -13.98 -2.02 -8.50
CA LYS A 199 -13.80 -1.23 -7.28
C LYS A 199 -14.45 0.14 -7.43
N LEU A 200 -14.78 0.78 -6.32
CA LEU A 200 -15.35 2.13 -6.31
C LEU A 200 -14.32 3.16 -6.77
N GLY A 201 -13.05 2.97 -6.43
CA GLY A 201 -11.96 3.84 -6.83
C GLY A 201 -10.59 3.27 -6.46
N TYR A 202 -9.54 3.89 -6.99
CA TYR A 202 -8.15 3.57 -6.75
C TYR A 202 -7.39 4.83 -6.36
N VAL A 203 -6.52 4.74 -5.38
CA VAL A 203 -5.72 5.87 -4.92
C VAL A 203 -4.28 5.44 -4.71
N VAL A 204 -3.35 6.07 -5.42
CA VAL A 204 -1.92 5.97 -5.11
C VAL A 204 -1.56 7.15 -4.21
N LEU A 205 -1.04 6.84 -3.04
CA LEU A 205 -0.54 7.81 -2.08
C LEU A 205 0.99 7.80 -2.13
N VAL A 206 1.58 8.83 -2.72
CA VAL A 206 3.02 9.04 -2.57
C VAL A 206 3.31 9.43 -1.13
N SER A 207 4.32 8.81 -0.54
CA SER A 207 4.72 9.03 0.84
C SER A 207 6.22 9.32 0.93
N PRO A 208 6.65 10.56 0.59
CA PRO A 208 8.05 10.97 0.69
C PRO A 208 8.62 10.87 2.11
N MET A 209 7.78 10.87 3.14
CA MET A 209 8.17 10.72 4.55
C MET A 209 8.39 9.25 4.94
N MET A 210 7.88 8.27 4.17
CA MET A 210 8.11 6.86 4.47
C MET A 210 9.59 6.52 4.32
N MET A 211 10.25 6.28 5.44
CA MET A 211 11.66 5.88 5.45
C MET A 211 11.82 4.47 4.88
N TRP A 212 12.42 4.37 3.71
CA TRP A 212 12.81 3.11 3.10
C TRP A 212 14.14 3.30 2.36
N PRO A 213 15.21 2.56 2.73
CA PRO A 213 16.49 2.64 2.02
C PRO A 213 16.32 2.21 0.57
N ILE A 214 16.83 3.02 -0.36
CA ILE A 214 16.67 2.79 -1.79
C ILE A 214 17.89 2.03 -2.31
N GLU A 215 17.67 0.80 -2.78
CA GLU A 215 18.65 -0.02 -3.48
C GLU A 215 18.06 -0.43 -4.83
N ASP A 216 18.81 -0.30 -5.91
CA ASP A 216 18.43 -0.69 -7.27
C ASP A 216 17.04 -0.17 -7.74
N ASN A 217 16.68 1.05 -7.33
CA ASN A 217 15.36 1.65 -7.52
C ASN A 217 14.21 0.83 -6.88
N GLU A 218 14.52 0.07 -5.87
CA GLU A 218 13.54 -0.62 -5.06
C GLU A 218 12.95 0.32 -4.01
N GLY A 219 11.63 0.40 -3.97
CA GLY A 219 10.87 1.10 -2.95
C GLY A 219 9.91 0.15 -2.25
N ARG A 220 9.23 0.64 -1.23
CA ARG A 220 8.19 -0.11 -0.51
C ARG A 220 6.81 0.34 -0.94
N GLY A 221 5.95 -0.62 -1.31
CA GLY A 221 4.51 -0.44 -1.41
C GLY A 221 3.81 -0.98 -0.15
N ILE A 222 2.66 -0.41 0.17
CA ILE A 222 1.74 -0.94 1.18
C ILE A 222 0.32 -0.82 0.63
N GLY A 223 -0.31 -1.96 0.35
CA GLY A 223 -1.69 -2.02 -0.06
C GLY A 223 -2.66 -1.84 1.12
N ALA A 224 -3.74 -1.11 0.90
CA ALA A 224 -4.83 -0.99 1.87
C ALA A 224 -6.18 -0.88 1.15
N THR A 225 -7.26 -1.30 1.82
CA THR A 225 -8.61 -1.19 1.28
C THR A 225 -9.52 -0.52 2.30
N VAL A 226 -10.27 0.48 1.85
CA VAL A 226 -11.35 1.12 2.62
C VAL A 226 -12.67 0.69 2.03
N THR A 227 -13.41 -0.14 2.76
CA THR A 227 -14.74 -0.61 2.39
C THR A 227 -15.78 0.39 2.84
N LEU A 228 -16.50 0.98 1.90
CA LEU A 228 -17.61 1.88 2.11
C LEU A 228 -18.93 1.21 1.72
N PRO A 229 -20.11 1.75 2.11
CA PRO A 229 -21.40 1.16 1.74
C PRO A 229 -21.62 1.00 0.21
N LYS A 230 -20.94 1.82 -0.60
CA LYS A 230 -21.04 1.80 -2.07
C LYS A 230 -19.98 0.91 -2.75
N GLY A 231 -19.01 0.39 -2.01
CA GLY A 231 -17.91 -0.45 -2.54
C GLY A 231 -16.55 -0.07 -1.97
N ASP A 232 -15.53 -0.76 -2.44
CA ASP A 232 -14.17 -0.62 -1.98
C ASP A 232 -13.42 0.50 -2.69
N ILE A 233 -12.69 1.31 -1.94
CA ILE A 233 -11.61 2.15 -2.45
C ILE A 233 -10.29 1.45 -2.10
N VAL A 234 -9.50 1.19 -3.13
CA VAL A 234 -8.20 0.53 -3.00
C VAL A 234 -7.11 1.59 -2.94
N TYR A 235 -6.20 1.44 -1.99
CA TYR A 235 -5.08 2.35 -1.78
C TYR A 235 -3.77 1.60 -1.93
N GLU A 236 -2.81 2.29 -2.48
CA GLU A 236 -1.39 2.00 -2.38
C GLU A 236 -0.70 3.16 -1.69
N ILE A 237 0.15 2.90 -0.71
CA ILE A 237 1.06 3.87 -0.12
C ILE A 237 2.47 3.50 -0.60
N MET A 238 3.14 4.44 -1.26
CA MET A 238 4.37 4.21 -2.00
C MET A 238 5.50 5.06 -1.41
N SER A 239 6.61 4.42 -0.97
CA SER A 239 7.83 5.13 -0.60
C SER A 239 8.60 5.60 -1.83
N PRO A 240 9.53 6.56 -1.71
CA PRO A 240 10.47 6.86 -2.78
C PRO A 240 11.28 5.62 -3.18
N TYR A 241 11.63 5.51 -4.47
CA TYR A 241 12.44 4.44 -5.06
C TYR A 241 13.54 4.97 -5.99
N VAL A 242 13.66 6.29 -6.13
CA VAL A 242 14.78 6.95 -6.81
C VAL A 242 15.53 7.79 -5.79
N LYS A 243 16.84 7.59 -5.69
CA LYS A 243 17.70 8.40 -4.82
C LYS A 243 17.74 9.86 -5.30
N VAL A 244 17.31 10.75 -4.43
CA VAL A 244 17.41 12.20 -4.64
C VAL A 244 18.30 12.76 -3.56
N SER A 245 19.39 13.44 -3.94
CA SER A 245 20.29 14.04 -2.94
C SER A 245 19.54 15.04 -2.06
N ALA A 246 19.66 14.88 -0.75
CA ALA A 246 19.09 15.81 0.22
C ALA A 246 20.06 16.96 0.59
N ALA A 247 21.17 17.13 -0.15
CA ALA A 247 22.11 18.22 0.06
C ALA A 247 21.56 19.60 -0.34
N ASP A 248 20.59 19.63 -1.26
CA ASP A 248 19.90 20.85 -1.68
C ASP A 248 18.62 21.06 -0.88
N VAL A 249 18.23 22.31 -0.68
CA VAL A 249 16.97 22.64 -0.03
C VAL A 249 15.77 22.10 -0.82
N VAL A 250 14.75 21.63 -0.12
CA VAL A 250 13.56 20.97 -0.69
C VAL A 250 12.88 21.81 -1.77
N GLU A 251 12.81 23.12 -1.59
CA GLU A 251 12.17 24.05 -2.51
C GLU A 251 12.87 24.14 -3.89
N LYS A 252 14.15 23.76 -3.98
CA LYS A 252 14.92 23.75 -5.23
C LYS A 252 14.95 22.42 -5.94
N GLN A 253 14.46 21.36 -5.31
CA GLN A 253 14.46 20.01 -5.89
C GLN A 253 13.68 19.98 -7.21
N LYS A 254 14.23 19.28 -8.19
CA LYS A 254 13.61 19.04 -9.51
C LYS A 254 13.13 17.60 -9.67
N LEU A 255 13.72 16.68 -8.91
CA LEU A 255 13.33 15.29 -8.80
C LEU A 255 12.73 15.06 -7.42
N PHE A 256 11.76 14.19 -7.33
CA PHE A 256 10.94 13.99 -6.13
C PHE A 256 11.00 12.55 -5.59
N GLY A 257 11.77 11.68 -6.25
CA GLY A 257 12.04 10.33 -5.79
C GLY A 257 11.16 9.24 -6.38
N PHE A 258 10.33 9.55 -7.38
CA PHE A 258 9.35 8.62 -7.96
C PHE A 258 9.43 8.49 -9.48
N ASP A 259 10.43 9.10 -10.13
CA ASP A 259 10.56 9.09 -11.59
C ASP A 259 11.27 7.83 -12.10
N TYR A 260 10.62 6.68 -11.98
CA TYR A 260 11.10 5.43 -12.57
C TYR A 260 9.93 4.52 -12.94
N LYS A 261 9.56 4.52 -14.22
CA LYS A 261 8.39 3.82 -14.77
C LYS A 261 8.27 2.36 -14.34
N PRO A 262 9.33 1.50 -14.48
CA PRO A 262 9.17 0.08 -14.17
C PRO A 262 8.71 -0.16 -12.74
N ARG A 263 9.20 0.65 -11.78
CA ARG A 263 8.85 0.50 -10.36
C ARG A 263 7.47 1.05 -10.05
N ALA A 264 7.13 2.23 -10.55
CA ALA A 264 5.80 2.82 -10.37
C ALA A 264 4.70 1.85 -10.81
N GLU A 265 4.82 1.28 -12.01
CA GLU A 265 3.84 0.33 -12.54
C GLU A 265 3.84 -1.00 -11.78
N ALA A 266 5.02 -1.54 -11.43
CA ALA A 266 5.12 -2.82 -10.73
C ALA A 266 4.48 -2.75 -9.35
N LEU A 267 4.84 -1.75 -8.53
CA LEU A 267 4.27 -1.57 -7.20
C LEU A 267 2.75 -1.38 -7.27
N THR A 268 2.27 -0.52 -8.17
CA THR A 268 0.83 -0.24 -8.25
C THR A 268 0.02 -1.47 -8.62
N ILE A 269 0.46 -2.25 -9.61
CA ILE A 269 -0.27 -3.48 -9.99
C ILE A 269 -0.21 -4.50 -8.85
N HIS A 270 0.93 -4.63 -8.17
CA HIS A 270 1.13 -5.53 -7.06
C HIS A 270 0.20 -5.19 -5.88
N GLU A 271 0.31 -3.97 -5.36
CA GLU A 271 -0.44 -3.55 -4.17
C GLU A 271 -1.96 -3.50 -4.42
N PHE A 272 -2.38 -3.04 -5.60
CA PHE A 272 -3.79 -3.13 -5.96
C PHE A 272 -4.25 -4.58 -6.14
N GLY A 273 -3.36 -5.48 -6.61
CA GLY A 273 -3.61 -6.91 -6.77
C GLY A 273 -4.06 -7.58 -5.47
N HIS A 274 -3.44 -7.21 -4.35
CA HIS A 274 -3.81 -7.71 -3.02
C HIS A 274 -5.29 -7.47 -2.68
N SER A 275 -5.89 -6.38 -3.15
CA SER A 275 -7.31 -6.08 -2.92
C SER A 275 -8.29 -7.04 -3.60
N PHE A 276 -7.84 -7.78 -4.60
CA PHE A 276 -8.62 -8.78 -5.33
C PHE A 276 -8.33 -10.21 -4.86
N VAL A 277 -7.25 -10.41 -4.12
CA VAL A 277 -6.76 -11.76 -3.80
C VAL A 277 -6.89 -12.08 -2.32
N ASN A 278 -6.44 -11.18 -1.42
CA ASN A 278 -6.27 -11.50 0.00
C ASN A 278 -7.54 -12.04 0.66
N SER A 279 -8.61 -11.25 0.66
CA SER A 279 -9.87 -11.62 1.32
C SER A 279 -10.54 -12.85 0.69
N ASP A 280 -10.27 -13.14 -0.57
CA ASP A 280 -10.80 -14.31 -1.26
C ASP A 280 -9.99 -15.56 -0.92
N VAL A 281 -8.67 -15.47 -0.81
CA VAL A 281 -7.80 -16.56 -0.35
C VAL A 281 -8.07 -16.89 1.12
N ASP A 282 -8.33 -15.90 1.97
CA ASP A 282 -8.66 -16.10 3.38
C ASP A 282 -9.88 -17.01 3.61
N LYS A 283 -10.82 -17.02 2.69
CA LYS A 283 -11.99 -17.96 2.74
C LYS A 283 -11.57 -19.43 2.64
N PHE A 284 -10.38 -19.70 2.13
CA PHE A 284 -9.81 -21.04 1.95
C PHE A 284 -8.67 -21.36 2.92
N SER A 285 -8.45 -20.55 3.97
CA SER A 285 -7.33 -20.73 4.92
C SER A 285 -7.24 -22.15 5.49
N ALA A 286 -8.37 -22.74 5.90
CA ALA A 286 -8.39 -24.12 6.41
C ALA A 286 -7.99 -25.16 5.35
N ARG A 287 -8.29 -24.93 4.07
CA ARG A 287 -7.86 -25.76 2.95
C ARG A 287 -6.36 -25.61 2.70
N ILE A 288 -5.88 -24.36 2.66
CA ILE A 288 -4.47 -24.03 2.43
C ILE A 288 -3.61 -24.63 3.55
N THR A 289 -4.03 -24.56 4.81
CA THR A 289 -3.33 -25.17 5.93
C THR A 289 -3.14 -26.69 5.76
N ARG A 290 -4.07 -27.41 5.13
CA ARG A 290 -3.89 -28.85 4.87
C ARG A 290 -2.77 -29.17 3.88
N SER A 291 -2.39 -28.21 3.03
CA SER A 291 -1.31 -28.35 2.07
C SER A 291 -0.01 -27.64 2.49
N ASP A 292 0.11 -27.18 3.74
CA ASP A 292 1.25 -26.41 4.24
C ASP A 292 2.58 -27.20 4.23
N THR A 293 2.47 -28.54 4.18
CA THR A 293 3.63 -29.43 4.00
C THR A 293 4.39 -29.18 2.68
N LEU A 294 3.77 -28.50 1.71
CA LEU A 294 4.44 -28.06 0.48
C LEU A 294 5.36 -26.84 0.69
N PHE A 295 5.19 -26.12 1.81
CA PHE A 295 6.11 -25.08 2.22
C PHE A 295 7.29 -25.72 2.94
N THR A 296 8.14 -26.42 2.17
CA THR A 296 9.29 -27.18 2.67
C THR A 296 10.31 -26.25 3.34
N ASP A 297 11.22 -26.80 4.14
CA ASP A 297 12.23 -26.00 4.82
C ASP A 297 13.18 -25.30 3.84
N THR A 298 13.44 -25.91 2.69
CA THR A 298 14.21 -25.27 1.60
C THR A 298 13.46 -24.06 1.05
N LEU A 299 12.17 -24.22 0.72
CA LEU A 299 11.33 -23.13 0.21
C LEU A 299 11.18 -22.01 1.26
N LYS A 300 10.97 -22.34 2.55
CA LYS A 300 10.93 -21.37 3.64
C LYS A 300 12.19 -20.51 3.71
N LYS A 301 13.38 -21.15 3.63
CA LYS A 301 14.65 -20.40 3.64
C LYS A 301 14.76 -19.43 2.47
N VAL A 302 14.41 -19.87 1.28
CA VAL A 302 14.42 -19.03 0.07
C VAL A 302 13.43 -17.85 0.18
N MET A 303 12.26 -18.10 0.76
CA MET A 303 11.19 -17.11 0.88
C MET A 303 11.38 -16.13 2.06
N ALA A 304 12.16 -16.49 3.07
CA ALA A 304 12.36 -15.67 4.28
C ALA A 304 12.92 -14.28 3.95
N SER A 305 13.88 -14.18 3.03
CA SER A 305 14.47 -12.90 2.60
C SER A 305 13.50 -12.01 1.82
N LYS A 306 12.35 -12.57 1.37
CA LYS A 306 11.32 -11.89 0.59
C LYS A 306 10.09 -11.52 1.44
N GLY A 307 10.16 -11.72 2.76
CA GLY A 307 9.04 -11.42 3.67
C GLY A 307 7.89 -12.45 3.60
N VAL A 308 8.06 -13.56 2.86
CA VAL A 308 7.03 -14.61 2.74
C VAL A 308 7.20 -15.61 3.88
N ALA A 309 6.49 -15.37 4.98
CA ALA A 309 6.68 -16.09 6.25
C ALA A 309 5.83 -17.36 6.39
N SER A 310 4.80 -17.56 5.56
CA SER A 310 3.88 -18.70 5.66
C SER A 310 3.43 -19.21 4.30
N TRP A 311 2.90 -20.45 4.29
CA TRP A 311 2.32 -21.03 3.09
C TRP A 311 1.14 -20.23 2.54
N GLN A 312 0.27 -19.71 3.41
CA GLN A 312 -0.84 -18.87 2.97
C GLN A 312 -0.36 -17.58 2.30
N VAL A 313 0.65 -16.91 2.87
CA VAL A 313 1.28 -15.74 2.25
C VAL A 313 1.90 -16.11 0.89
N TYR A 314 2.59 -17.26 0.80
CA TYR A 314 3.15 -17.74 -0.47
C TYR A 314 2.07 -17.92 -1.56
N ILE A 315 0.92 -18.48 -1.20
CA ILE A 315 -0.21 -18.62 -2.14
C ILE A 315 -0.75 -17.26 -2.55
N ILE A 316 -1.01 -16.35 -1.60
CA ILE A 316 -1.46 -14.98 -1.89
C ILE A 316 -0.52 -14.31 -2.88
N GLU A 317 0.76 -14.29 -2.56
CA GLU A 317 1.81 -13.68 -3.37
C GLU A 317 1.90 -14.32 -4.77
N SER A 318 1.76 -15.63 -4.88
CA SER A 318 1.73 -16.34 -6.16
C SER A 318 0.56 -15.87 -7.03
N LEU A 319 -0.63 -15.68 -6.42
CA LEU A 319 -1.83 -15.25 -7.15
C LEU A 319 -1.78 -13.77 -7.54
N VAL A 320 -1.17 -12.92 -6.72
CA VAL A 320 -0.93 -11.50 -7.05
C VAL A 320 0.02 -11.42 -8.25
N ARG A 321 1.16 -12.12 -8.21
CA ARG A 321 2.14 -12.14 -9.32
C ARG A 321 1.56 -12.72 -10.62
N LEU A 322 0.68 -13.69 -10.49
CA LEU A 322 -0.09 -14.18 -11.62
C LEU A 322 -0.94 -13.08 -12.25
N GLY A 323 -1.56 -12.24 -11.41
CA GLY A 323 -2.29 -11.04 -11.83
C GLY A 323 -1.41 -10.03 -12.56
N GLU A 324 -0.19 -9.76 -12.07
CA GLU A 324 0.76 -8.85 -12.72
C GLU A 324 1.08 -9.29 -14.16
N ILE A 325 1.37 -10.58 -14.34
CA ILE A 325 1.63 -11.15 -15.67
C ILE A 325 0.40 -10.96 -16.59
N ARG A 326 -0.80 -11.25 -16.09
CA ARG A 326 -2.03 -11.17 -16.90
C ARG A 326 -2.44 -9.73 -17.21
N VAL A 327 -2.19 -8.80 -16.30
CA VAL A 327 -2.39 -7.36 -16.54
C VAL A 327 -1.45 -6.87 -17.64
N ALA A 328 -0.16 -7.22 -17.60
CA ALA A 328 0.79 -6.88 -18.65
C ALA A 328 0.34 -7.41 -20.02
N GLU A 329 -0.14 -8.66 -20.11
CA GLU A 329 -0.68 -9.21 -21.37
C GLU A 329 -1.92 -8.46 -21.86
N ARG A 330 -2.83 -8.06 -20.95
CA ARG A 330 -4.03 -7.28 -21.31
C ARG A 330 -3.72 -5.87 -21.77
N GLN A 331 -2.61 -5.33 -21.28
CA GLN A 331 -2.05 -4.06 -21.77
C GLN A 331 -1.28 -4.22 -23.10
N HIS A 332 -1.25 -5.44 -23.68
CA HIS A 332 -0.49 -5.80 -24.87
C HIS A 332 1.03 -5.64 -24.72
N ASP A 333 1.54 -5.60 -23.49
CA ASP A 333 2.97 -5.54 -23.16
C ASP A 333 3.54 -6.96 -22.98
N LYS A 334 3.68 -7.67 -24.10
CA LYS A 334 4.24 -9.04 -24.11
C LYS A 334 5.68 -9.11 -23.57
N PRO A 335 6.59 -8.18 -23.91
CA PRO A 335 7.93 -8.19 -23.34
C PRO A 335 7.92 -8.14 -21.80
N ARG A 336 7.10 -7.27 -21.22
CA ARG A 336 6.94 -7.18 -19.77
C ARG A 336 6.36 -8.45 -19.17
N ALA A 337 5.31 -9.00 -19.77
CA ALA A 337 4.71 -10.26 -19.28
C ALA A 337 5.74 -11.39 -19.24
N GLU A 338 6.59 -11.51 -20.28
CA GLU A 338 7.65 -12.52 -20.33
C GLU A 338 8.76 -12.26 -19.32
N LEU A 339 9.14 -11.00 -19.10
CA LEU A 339 10.08 -10.61 -18.05
C LEU A 339 9.56 -11.01 -16.67
N LEU A 340 8.30 -10.69 -16.36
CA LEU A 340 7.66 -11.02 -15.08
C LEU A 340 7.59 -12.53 -14.85
N ARG A 341 7.24 -13.35 -15.87
CA ARG A 341 7.27 -14.82 -15.76
C ARG A 341 8.63 -15.33 -15.33
N LYS A 342 9.68 -14.89 -16.03
CA LYS A 342 11.06 -15.31 -15.73
C LYS A 342 11.50 -14.82 -14.35
N TYR A 343 11.23 -13.58 -14.04
CA TYR A 343 11.64 -12.97 -12.77
C TYR A 343 10.96 -13.69 -11.60
N HIS A 344 9.63 -13.77 -11.59
CA HIS A 344 8.89 -14.38 -10.49
C HIS A 344 9.16 -15.87 -10.33
N THR A 345 9.34 -16.62 -11.44
CA THR A 345 9.59 -18.05 -11.34
C THR A 345 11.03 -18.35 -10.96
N ASN A 346 12.02 -17.73 -11.63
CA ASN A 346 13.42 -18.14 -11.54
C ASN A 346 14.20 -17.38 -10.47
N GLN A 347 13.88 -16.09 -10.24
CA GLN A 347 14.61 -15.26 -9.28
C GLN A 347 13.86 -15.13 -7.95
N GLU A 348 12.54 -15.00 -8.00
CA GLU A 348 11.74 -14.96 -6.79
C GLU A 348 11.27 -16.33 -6.29
N HIS A 349 11.41 -17.39 -7.09
CA HIS A 349 11.07 -18.77 -6.75
C HIS A 349 9.59 -19.01 -6.42
N PHE A 350 8.67 -18.31 -7.12
CA PHE A 350 7.24 -18.65 -7.11
C PHE A 350 7.00 -19.82 -8.09
N ILE A 351 7.47 -20.99 -7.67
CA ILE A 351 7.63 -22.20 -8.50
C ILE A 351 6.32 -22.77 -9.07
N PHE A 352 5.17 -22.41 -8.47
CA PHE A 352 3.86 -22.84 -8.95
C PHE A 352 3.30 -21.95 -10.06
N LEU A 353 3.87 -20.77 -10.32
CA LEU A 353 3.36 -19.82 -11.30
C LEU A 353 3.14 -20.42 -12.71
N PRO A 354 4.05 -21.22 -13.28
CA PRO A 354 3.82 -21.82 -14.62
C PRO A 354 2.59 -22.74 -14.65
N LEU A 355 2.35 -23.48 -13.60
CA LEU A 355 1.19 -24.38 -13.47
C LEU A 355 -0.11 -23.59 -13.30
N LEU A 356 -0.09 -22.58 -12.43
CA LEU A 356 -1.22 -21.69 -12.18
C LEU A 356 -1.61 -20.93 -13.45
N GLU A 357 -0.63 -20.37 -14.17
CA GLU A 357 -0.85 -19.67 -15.43
C GLU A 357 -1.43 -20.58 -16.52
N SER A 358 -0.94 -21.81 -16.62
CA SER A 358 -1.51 -22.79 -17.55
C SER A 358 -2.99 -23.03 -17.30
N SER A 359 -3.42 -23.06 -16.03
CA SER A 359 -4.82 -23.28 -15.62
C SER A 359 -5.71 -22.08 -15.93
N LEU A 360 -5.16 -20.86 -15.99
CA LEU A 360 -5.94 -19.65 -16.30
C LEU A 360 -6.63 -19.69 -17.67
N LYS A 361 -6.13 -20.49 -18.61
CA LYS A 361 -6.80 -20.68 -19.90
C LYS A 361 -8.25 -21.16 -19.72
N THR A 362 -8.51 -21.97 -18.68
CA THR A 362 -9.86 -22.44 -18.33
C THR A 362 -10.71 -21.28 -17.80
N TYR A 363 -10.17 -20.48 -16.89
CA TYR A 363 -10.83 -19.28 -16.35
C TYR A 363 -11.21 -18.30 -17.46
N GLU A 364 -10.24 -17.94 -18.30
CA GLU A 364 -10.42 -16.94 -19.34
C GLU A 364 -11.41 -17.37 -20.44
N LYS A 365 -11.44 -18.66 -20.79
CA LYS A 365 -12.40 -19.22 -21.78
C LYS A 365 -13.80 -19.43 -21.23
N ASN A 366 -13.95 -19.60 -19.91
CA ASN A 366 -15.22 -19.97 -19.29
C ASN A 366 -15.73 -18.90 -18.30
N ARG A 367 -15.70 -17.65 -18.70
CA ARG A 367 -16.15 -16.52 -17.85
C ARG A 367 -17.61 -16.59 -17.40
N LYS A 368 -18.44 -17.37 -18.10
CA LYS A 368 -19.82 -17.65 -17.65
C LYS A 368 -19.84 -18.54 -16.40
N LYS A 369 -18.96 -19.54 -16.32
CA LYS A 369 -18.79 -20.43 -15.16
C LYS A 369 -18.00 -19.73 -14.06
N TYR A 370 -16.99 -18.98 -14.41
CA TYR A 370 -16.09 -18.27 -13.50
C TYR A 370 -16.17 -16.75 -13.74
N PRO A 371 -17.24 -16.09 -13.26
CA PRO A 371 -17.43 -14.66 -13.51
C PRO A 371 -16.34 -13.78 -12.87
N THR A 372 -15.77 -14.22 -11.74
CA THR A 372 -14.68 -13.54 -11.04
C THR A 372 -13.51 -14.48 -10.79
N PHE A 373 -12.33 -13.92 -10.59
CA PHE A 373 -11.14 -14.69 -10.21
C PHE A 373 -11.34 -15.46 -8.90
N SER A 374 -12.05 -14.85 -7.94
CA SER A 374 -12.45 -15.48 -6.68
C SER A 374 -13.14 -16.84 -6.91
N THR A 375 -14.01 -16.94 -7.90
CA THR A 375 -14.73 -18.20 -8.20
C THR A 375 -13.84 -19.28 -8.82
N PHE A 376 -12.62 -18.91 -9.27
CA PHE A 376 -11.65 -19.84 -9.85
C PHE A 376 -10.52 -20.24 -8.88
N ILE A 377 -10.37 -19.55 -7.74
CA ILE A 377 -9.34 -19.88 -6.73
C ILE A 377 -9.38 -21.36 -6.32
N PRO A 378 -10.54 -22.01 -6.08
CA PRO A 378 -10.57 -23.45 -5.76
C PRO A 378 -9.87 -24.34 -6.79
N ASP A 379 -10.05 -24.06 -8.09
CA ASP A 379 -9.41 -24.81 -9.18
C ASP A 379 -7.89 -24.58 -9.20
N LEU A 380 -7.43 -23.36 -8.88
CA LEU A 380 -6.00 -23.06 -8.72
C LEU A 380 -5.39 -23.79 -7.52
N LEU A 381 -6.09 -23.87 -6.40
CA LEU A 381 -5.65 -24.64 -5.25
C LEU A 381 -5.57 -26.14 -5.58
N ASP A 382 -6.51 -26.70 -6.37
CA ASP A 382 -6.43 -28.08 -6.85
C ASP A 382 -5.13 -28.36 -7.62
N VAL A 383 -4.66 -27.40 -8.41
CA VAL A 383 -3.39 -27.55 -9.17
C VAL A 383 -2.20 -27.65 -8.23
N VAL A 384 -2.18 -26.83 -7.18
CA VAL A 384 -1.11 -26.82 -6.17
C VAL A 384 -1.15 -28.11 -5.34
N GLU A 385 -2.31 -28.51 -4.83
CA GLU A 385 -2.50 -29.66 -3.96
C GLU A 385 -2.20 -31.02 -4.63
N ARG A 386 -2.23 -31.09 -5.95
CA ARG A 386 -1.81 -32.29 -6.72
C ARG A 386 -0.30 -32.50 -6.71
N LYS A 387 0.48 -31.58 -6.18
CA LYS A 387 1.93 -31.67 -6.12
C LYS A 387 2.37 -32.20 -4.75
N ASP A 388 3.57 -32.77 -4.72
CA ASP A 388 4.22 -33.28 -3.54
C ASP A 388 5.49 -32.49 -3.20
N LYS A 389 6.11 -32.83 -2.06
CA LYS A 389 7.37 -32.23 -1.66
C LYS A 389 8.50 -32.45 -2.67
N ALA A 390 8.51 -33.60 -3.34
CA ALA A 390 9.55 -33.91 -4.31
C ALA A 390 9.48 -32.96 -5.51
N PHE A 391 8.28 -32.62 -5.95
CA PHE A 391 8.09 -31.57 -6.96
C PHE A 391 8.67 -30.24 -6.50
N VAL A 392 8.37 -29.81 -5.26
CA VAL A 392 8.87 -28.52 -4.71
C VAL A 392 10.39 -28.50 -4.68
N GLU A 393 11.01 -29.52 -4.08
CA GLU A 393 12.47 -29.60 -3.96
C GLU A 393 13.20 -29.65 -5.32
N ALA A 394 12.57 -30.25 -6.33
CA ALA A 394 13.14 -30.32 -7.68
C ALA A 394 13.17 -28.96 -8.42
N GLN A 395 12.36 -27.98 -7.99
CA GLN A 395 12.29 -26.65 -8.60
C GLN A 395 13.21 -25.63 -7.91
N LEU A 396 13.78 -25.96 -6.76
CA LEU A 396 14.58 -25.04 -5.97
C LEU A 396 16.08 -25.15 -6.28
N PRO A 397 16.87 -24.11 -6.06
CA PRO A 397 18.32 -24.17 -6.19
C PRO A 397 18.88 -25.29 -5.33
N LYS A 398 19.75 -26.12 -5.89
CA LYS A 398 20.51 -27.09 -5.10
C LYS A 398 21.52 -26.32 -4.23
N SER A 399 21.41 -26.48 -2.93
CA SER A 399 22.33 -25.93 -1.94
C SER A 399 23.74 -26.46 -2.13
#